data_d7af6166568367823cd597ff90e1efa8
#
_entry.id   d7af6166568367823cd597ff90e1efa8
#
_cell.length_a   1.000
_cell.length_b   1.000
_cell.length_c   1.000
_cell.angle_alpha   90.00
_cell.angle_beta   90.00
_cell.angle_gamma   90.00
#
_symmetry.space_group_name_H-M   'P 1'
#
loop_
_entity.id
_entity.type
_entity.pdbx_description
1 polymer ?
#
loop_
_entity_poly.entity_id
_entity_poly.type
_entity_poly.pdbx_seq_one_letter_code
_entity_poly.pdbx_strand_id
1 'polypeptide(L)'
;MVMIALMATMFFAAINQTIISAALPKIIAQLGGMDYYSWVITGYMLTSTISTVIFGKLSDIYGRKIFLLSGIVVFLIGSFLTGVSANIFQMIAFRGVQGIGGGILMSISLTAVGDLYPPQERAKWTGVMMSIFGISSILGPVLGGVMVDYVAWKWLFWLFLPLGVVALVMIWSLFPKLSGNSSECIDYLGSIFLALSITSLLLGFSWAGTKYAWISPQILGLFGATIVGILVLVIIERKAKSPVMPLSMFKNQGVTISFAASFVMSGGMMGAMSYIPFFIQGVKGLSATTSGLLNIPMSLMMIIFSTLVGRWMSKSGNYRLFAVLGLGIMSGSMIIMANMNSIVWAAISLIIFGIGLGFGMTVFTTTAQNSAPTSQLGVVTASCTLFRNLGGTIFIAIFGSIMNTSMARNMQTVMASGSGIDLTKLDGETAEKFTAMANPQLLLDNNKLEAIQASLPEQVQMLFSKMMDLVRAVMGDALTSVFYIGALLLLVGVILSLFLKVKTAAEDNSKEFEEEESAA
;
A
#
# COMPACT_ATOMS: atom_id res chain seq x y z
N MET A 1 15.14 -24.09 4.67
CA MET A 1 13.90 -24.69 4.14
C MET A 1 12.65 -23.96 4.62
N VAL A 2 12.43 -23.78 5.95
CA VAL A 2 11.26 -23.03 6.49
C VAL A 2 11.14 -21.62 5.91
N MET A 3 12.26 -20.88 5.85
CA MET A 3 12.26 -19.53 5.25
C MET A 3 11.82 -19.52 3.78
N ILE A 4 12.23 -20.53 2.99
CA ILE A 4 11.79 -20.65 1.58
C ILE A 4 10.27 -20.84 1.52
N ALA A 5 9.70 -21.64 2.41
CA ALA A 5 8.24 -21.83 2.49
C ALA A 5 7.51 -20.51 2.83
N LEU A 6 8.02 -19.74 3.82
CA LEU A 6 7.48 -18.43 4.17
C LEU A 6 7.63 -17.42 3.03
N MET A 7 8.78 -17.44 2.35
CA MET A 7 9.03 -16.60 1.17
C MET A 7 8.06 -16.92 0.03
N ALA A 8 7.83 -18.20 -0.27
CA ALA A 8 6.87 -18.64 -1.28
C ALA A 8 5.43 -18.20 -0.91
N THR A 9 5.06 -18.32 0.36
CA THR A 9 3.76 -17.90 0.87
C THR A 9 3.56 -16.39 0.73
N MET A 10 4.55 -15.60 1.11
CA MET A 10 4.51 -14.13 0.99
C MET A 10 4.52 -13.68 -0.47
N PHE A 11 5.32 -14.34 -1.33
CA PHE A 11 5.35 -14.06 -2.76
C PHE A 11 3.98 -14.30 -3.41
N PHE A 12 3.35 -15.41 -3.08
CA PHE A 12 2.02 -15.77 -3.57
C PHE A 12 0.96 -14.71 -3.22
N ALA A 13 0.97 -14.21 -1.97
CA ALA A 13 0.07 -13.15 -1.55
C ALA A 13 0.40 -11.80 -2.21
N ALA A 14 1.68 -11.42 -2.25
CA ALA A 14 2.13 -10.13 -2.78
C ALA A 14 1.93 -9.99 -4.29
N ILE A 15 2.20 -11.06 -5.07
CA ILE A 15 2.04 -10.99 -6.52
C ILE A 15 0.57 -10.83 -6.93
N ASN A 16 -0.35 -11.49 -6.20
CA ASN A 16 -1.78 -11.34 -6.45
C ASN A 16 -2.32 -9.94 -6.13
N GLN A 17 -1.65 -9.20 -5.24
CA GLN A 17 -1.99 -7.82 -4.94
C GLN A 17 -1.54 -6.88 -6.08
N THR A 18 -0.39 -7.13 -6.68
CA THR A 18 0.21 -6.24 -7.67
C THR A 18 -0.21 -6.53 -9.10
N ILE A 19 -0.49 -7.80 -9.44
CA ILE A 19 -0.85 -8.23 -10.80
C ILE A 19 -2.17 -7.65 -11.29
N ILE A 20 -3.13 -7.46 -10.38
CA ILE A 20 -4.48 -7.00 -10.72
C ILE A 20 -4.49 -5.56 -11.25
N SER A 21 -3.59 -4.71 -10.80
CA SER A 21 -3.57 -3.28 -11.14
C SER A 21 -3.43 -3.03 -12.65
N ALA A 22 -2.63 -3.84 -13.33
CA ALA A 22 -2.42 -3.72 -14.78
C ALA A 22 -3.58 -4.35 -15.58
N ALA A 23 -4.24 -5.36 -15.03
CA ALA A 23 -5.25 -6.15 -15.72
C ALA A 23 -6.68 -5.61 -15.55
N LEU A 24 -6.93 -4.88 -14.48
CA LEU A 24 -8.27 -4.48 -14.04
C LEU A 24 -9.08 -3.71 -15.10
N PRO A 25 -8.51 -2.77 -15.90
CA PRO A 25 -9.25 -2.10 -16.96
C PRO A 25 -9.88 -3.07 -17.98
N LYS A 26 -9.11 -4.07 -18.46
CA LYS A 26 -9.61 -5.08 -19.39
C LYS A 26 -10.63 -6.03 -18.76
N ILE A 27 -10.43 -6.41 -17.51
CA ILE A 27 -11.38 -7.25 -16.76
C ILE A 27 -12.74 -6.54 -16.69
N ILE A 28 -12.75 -5.26 -16.33
CA ILE A 28 -13.98 -4.47 -16.23
C ILE A 28 -14.62 -4.23 -17.58
N ALA A 29 -13.83 -4.06 -18.63
CA ALA A 29 -14.36 -3.96 -19.99
C ALA A 29 -15.15 -5.21 -20.39
N GLN A 30 -14.80 -6.39 -19.86
CA GLN A 30 -15.51 -7.66 -20.13
C GLN A 30 -16.65 -7.94 -19.17
N LEU A 31 -16.51 -7.63 -17.87
CA LEU A 31 -17.52 -7.91 -16.82
C LEU A 31 -18.55 -6.80 -16.68
N GLY A 32 -18.28 -5.61 -17.20
CA GLY A 32 -19.05 -4.40 -16.95
C GLY A 32 -18.80 -3.81 -15.56
N GLY A 33 -19.50 -2.71 -15.23
CA GLY A 33 -19.48 -2.14 -13.88
C GLY A 33 -18.30 -1.21 -13.62
N MET A 34 -17.99 -0.30 -14.52
CA MET A 34 -16.92 0.71 -14.40
C MET A 34 -17.03 1.53 -13.10
N ASP A 35 -18.23 1.82 -12.64
CA ASP A 35 -18.50 2.54 -11.39
C ASP A 35 -17.97 1.81 -10.15
N TYR A 36 -17.76 0.50 -10.26
CA TYR A 36 -17.28 -0.37 -9.19
C TYR A 36 -15.79 -0.74 -9.33
N TYR A 37 -15.07 -0.08 -10.28
CA TYR A 37 -13.66 -0.33 -10.54
C TYR A 37 -12.80 -0.35 -9.26
N SER A 38 -12.91 0.70 -8.46
CA SER A 38 -12.14 0.85 -7.22
C SER A 38 -12.48 -0.23 -6.17
N TRP A 39 -13.72 -0.74 -6.18
CA TRP A 39 -14.18 -1.72 -5.20
C TRP A 39 -13.49 -3.08 -5.31
N VAL A 40 -13.02 -3.45 -6.50
CA VAL A 40 -12.26 -4.69 -6.71
C VAL A 40 -10.94 -4.67 -5.92
N ILE A 41 -10.31 -3.50 -5.83
CA ILE A 41 -9.08 -3.29 -5.04
C ILE A 41 -9.44 -3.04 -3.57
N THR A 42 -10.38 -2.14 -3.30
CA THR A 42 -10.79 -1.74 -1.94
C THR A 42 -11.34 -2.94 -1.16
N GLY A 43 -12.16 -3.80 -1.79
CA GLY A 43 -12.71 -4.99 -1.14
C GLY A 43 -11.63 -5.95 -0.64
N TYR A 44 -10.61 -6.20 -1.44
CA TYR A 44 -9.45 -6.97 -1.02
C TYR A 44 -8.66 -6.28 0.11
N MET A 45 -8.34 -5.01 -0.06
CA MET A 45 -7.55 -4.26 0.93
C MET A 45 -8.25 -4.15 2.28
N LEU A 46 -9.57 -3.91 2.27
CA LEU A 46 -10.41 -3.82 3.46
C LEU A 46 -10.35 -5.12 4.27
N THR A 47 -10.70 -6.23 3.64
CA THR A 47 -10.72 -7.54 4.30
C THR A 47 -9.31 -8.00 4.71
N SER A 48 -8.29 -7.72 3.89
CA SER A 48 -6.89 -8.02 4.20
C SER A 48 -6.42 -7.24 5.43
N THR A 49 -6.74 -5.95 5.52
CA THR A 49 -6.34 -5.10 6.64
C THR A 49 -6.96 -5.56 7.96
N ILE A 50 -8.26 -5.86 7.95
CA ILE A 50 -8.97 -6.37 9.13
C ILE A 50 -8.39 -7.73 9.56
N SER A 51 -8.24 -8.64 8.60
CA SER A 51 -7.72 -9.99 8.84
C SER A 51 -6.30 -9.99 9.38
N THR A 52 -5.45 -9.07 8.91
CA THR A 52 -4.08 -8.90 9.40
C THR A 52 -4.02 -8.74 10.91
N VAL A 53 -4.87 -7.91 11.50
CA VAL A 53 -4.85 -7.63 12.94
C VAL A 53 -5.48 -8.77 13.74
N ILE A 54 -6.69 -9.20 13.33
CA ILE A 54 -7.43 -10.25 14.05
C ILE A 54 -6.63 -11.55 14.06
N PHE A 55 -6.20 -12.02 12.90
CA PHE A 55 -5.45 -13.28 12.79
C PHE A 55 -4.00 -13.16 13.26
N GLY A 56 -3.43 -11.95 13.28
CA GLY A 56 -2.17 -11.68 13.97
C GLY A 56 -2.27 -12.09 15.43
N LYS A 57 -3.26 -11.56 16.16
CA LYS A 57 -3.52 -11.91 17.57
C LYS A 57 -3.90 -13.38 17.76
N LEU A 58 -4.82 -13.91 16.94
CA LEU A 58 -5.22 -15.31 17.02
C LEU A 58 -4.04 -16.26 16.81
N SER A 59 -3.07 -15.88 15.97
CA SER A 59 -1.88 -16.68 15.73
C SER A 59 -0.90 -16.69 16.92
N ASP A 60 -0.92 -15.66 17.77
CA ASP A 60 -0.19 -15.64 19.04
C ASP A 60 -0.80 -16.64 20.04
N ILE A 61 -2.13 -16.78 20.04
CA ILE A 61 -2.86 -17.66 20.96
C ILE A 61 -2.78 -19.14 20.55
N TYR A 62 -3.08 -19.44 19.28
CA TYR A 62 -3.25 -20.82 18.80
C TYR A 62 -2.05 -21.37 18.03
N GLY A 63 -1.02 -20.54 17.81
CA GLY A 63 0.17 -20.89 17.06
C GLY A 63 0.08 -20.53 15.56
N ARG A 64 1.24 -20.21 14.97
CA ARG A 64 1.37 -19.68 13.61
C ARG A 64 0.96 -20.65 12.51
N LYS A 65 1.31 -21.94 12.70
CA LYS A 65 1.17 -22.96 11.64
C LYS A 65 -0.26 -23.12 11.17
N ILE A 66 -1.22 -23.16 12.09
CA ILE A 66 -2.65 -23.36 11.78
C ILE A 66 -3.14 -22.20 10.90
N PHE A 67 -2.79 -20.96 11.26
CA PHE A 67 -3.25 -19.79 10.52
C PHE A 67 -2.52 -19.59 9.19
N LEU A 68 -1.25 -19.99 9.06
CA LEU A 68 -0.60 -20.03 7.76
C LEU A 68 -1.30 -21.01 6.82
N LEU A 69 -1.61 -22.22 7.29
CA LEU A 69 -2.31 -23.24 6.50
C LEU A 69 -3.72 -22.77 6.12
N SER A 70 -4.51 -22.28 7.09
CA SER A 70 -5.87 -21.77 6.82
C SER A 70 -5.85 -20.55 5.90
N GLY A 71 -4.88 -19.64 6.09
CA GLY A 71 -4.69 -18.46 5.25
C GLY A 71 -4.39 -18.83 3.79
N ILE A 72 -3.52 -19.82 3.55
CA ILE A 72 -3.24 -20.33 2.19
C ILE A 72 -4.51 -20.92 1.59
N VAL A 73 -5.25 -21.77 2.33
CA VAL A 73 -6.48 -22.41 1.83
C VAL A 73 -7.54 -21.36 1.47
N VAL A 74 -7.80 -20.39 2.36
CA VAL A 74 -8.76 -19.30 2.10
C VAL A 74 -8.34 -18.48 0.89
N PHE A 75 -7.05 -18.19 0.76
CA PHE A 75 -6.50 -17.43 -0.37
C PHE A 75 -6.66 -18.20 -1.69
N LEU A 76 -6.37 -19.51 -1.71
CA LEU A 76 -6.55 -20.39 -2.87
C LEU A 76 -8.02 -20.43 -3.31
N ILE A 77 -8.95 -20.63 -2.36
CA ILE A 77 -10.39 -20.62 -2.63
C ILE A 77 -10.81 -19.26 -3.21
N GLY A 78 -10.42 -18.16 -2.57
CA GLY A 78 -10.73 -16.82 -3.05
C GLY A 78 -10.16 -16.54 -4.43
N SER A 79 -8.93 -16.98 -4.71
CA SER A 79 -8.28 -16.86 -6.02
C SER A 79 -9.02 -17.65 -7.10
N PHE A 80 -9.37 -18.92 -6.81
CA PHE A 80 -10.12 -19.75 -7.74
C PHE A 80 -11.49 -19.12 -8.06
N LEU A 81 -12.24 -18.72 -7.04
CA LEU A 81 -13.56 -18.10 -7.17
C LEU A 81 -13.49 -16.78 -7.94
N THR A 82 -12.45 -15.96 -7.73
CA THR A 82 -12.26 -14.71 -8.49
C THR A 82 -12.10 -15.00 -9.98
N GLY A 83 -11.39 -16.06 -10.35
CA GLY A 83 -11.22 -16.47 -11.75
C GLY A 83 -12.50 -17.00 -12.41
N VAL A 84 -13.48 -17.51 -11.65
CA VAL A 84 -14.78 -17.98 -12.18
C VAL A 84 -15.88 -16.93 -12.11
N SER A 85 -15.60 -15.70 -11.63
CA SER A 85 -16.61 -14.65 -11.50
C SER A 85 -17.26 -14.32 -12.85
N ALA A 86 -18.59 -14.22 -12.84
CA ALA A 86 -19.40 -13.91 -14.03
C ALA A 86 -19.81 -12.43 -14.10
N ASN A 87 -19.68 -11.69 -13.00
CA ASN A 87 -19.99 -10.26 -12.91
C ASN A 87 -19.11 -9.56 -11.88
N ILE A 88 -19.14 -8.22 -11.90
CA ILE A 88 -18.29 -7.38 -11.04
C ILE A 88 -18.57 -7.59 -9.54
N PHE A 89 -19.83 -7.82 -9.14
CA PHE A 89 -20.20 -8.00 -7.73
C PHE A 89 -19.65 -9.31 -7.16
N GLN A 90 -19.71 -10.40 -7.94
CA GLN A 90 -19.06 -11.66 -7.58
C GLN A 90 -17.55 -11.49 -7.45
N MET A 91 -16.95 -10.77 -8.39
CA MET A 91 -15.51 -10.50 -8.35
C MET A 91 -15.14 -9.74 -7.08
N ILE A 92 -15.86 -8.70 -6.69
CA ILE A 92 -15.63 -7.94 -5.47
C ILE A 92 -15.76 -8.84 -4.23
N ALA A 93 -16.83 -9.64 -4.15
CA ALA A 93 -17.06 -10.55 -3.03
C ALA A 93 -15.93 -11.60 -2.91
N PHE A 94 -15.53 -12.21 -4.02
CA PHE A 94 -14.47 -13.22 -4.03
C PHE A 94 -13.09 -12.62 -3.77
N ARG A 95 -12.84 -11.38 -4.22
CA ARG A 95 -11.65 -10.59 -3.82
C ARG A 95 -11.65 -10.30 -2.33
N GLY A 96 -12.83 -10.08 -1.72
CA GLY A 96 -12.95 -9.97 -0.27
C GLY A 96 -12.52 -11.25 0.45
N VAL A 97 -12.95 -12.42 -0.03
CA VAL A 97 -12.50 -13.72 0.51
C VAL A 97 -10.99 -13.90 0.33
N GLN A 98 -10.46 -13.60 -0.85
CA GLN A 98 -9.03 -13.66 -1.13
C GLN A 98 -8.23 -12.70 -0.22
N GLY A 99 -8.77 -11.51 0.06
CA GLY A 99 -8.18 -10.53 0.96
C GLY A 99 -8.03 -11.05 2.39
N ILE A 100 -9.00 -11.81 2.90
CA ILE A 100 -8.89 -12.46 4.22
C ILE A 100 -7.62 -13.34 4.26
N GLY A 101 -7.47 -14.24 3.30
CA GLY A 101 -6.27 -15.07 3.18
C GLY A 101 -4.99 -14.24 3.04
N GLY A 102 -5.01 -13.22 2.18
CA GLY A 102 -3.87 -12.32 1.95
C GLY A 102 -3.38 -11.60 3.21
N GLY A 103 -4.31 -11.09 4.02
CA GLY A 103 -3.99 -10.44 5.30
C GLY A 103 -3.34 -11.39 6.31
N ILE A 104 -3.87 -12.60 6.41
CA ILE A 104 -3.29 -13.68 7.25
C ILE A 104 -1.85 -13.97 6.80
N LEU A 105 -1.64 -14.21 5.51
CA LEU A 105 -0.35 -14.63 4.97
C LEU A 105 0.72 -13.55 5.13
N MET A 106 0.39 -12.29 4.81
CA MET A 106 1.34 -11.18 4.91
C MET A 106 1.77 -10.92 6.36
N SER A 107 0.83 -10.90 7.28
CA SER A 107 1.11 -10.64 8.70
C SER A 107 1.92 -11.77 9.33
N ILE A 108 1.41 -13.00 9.23
CA ILE A 108 1.98 -14.14 9.96
C ILE A 108 3.33 -14.57 9.37
N SER A 109 3.53 -14.44 8.05
CA SER A 109 4.85 -14.71 7.45
C SER A 109 5.95 -13.80 8.01
N LEU A 110 5.63 -12.50 8.22
CA LEU A 110 6.57 -11.56 8.84
C LEU A 110 6.76 -11.81 10.33
N THR A 111 5.68 -12.12 11.04
CA THR A 111 5.75 -12.45 12.47
C THR A 111 6.59 -13.70 12.71
N ALA A 112 6.45 -14.72 11.86
CA ALA A 112 7.22 -15.95 11.96
C ALA A 112 8.74 -15.72 11.89
N VAL A 113 9.20 -14.66 11.22
CA VAL A 113 10.62 -14.26 11.26
C VAL A 113 11.04 -13.87 12.67
N GLY A 114 10.17 -13.14 13.39
CA GLY A 114 10.42 -12.75 14.78
C GLY A 114 10.46 -13.94 15.76
N ASP A 115 9.68 -15.00 15.49
CA ASP A 115 9.65 -16.20 16.32
C ASP A 115 10.81 -17.16 16.02
N LEU A 116 11.27 -17.23 14.76
CA LEU A 116 12.28 -18.18 14.31
C LEU A 116 13.73 -17.68 14.50
N TYR A 117 13.94 -16.36 14.65
CA TYR A 117 15.27 -15.78 14.70
C TYR A 117 15.44 -14.83 15.88
N PRO A 118 16.65 -14.81 16.48
CA PRO A 118 16.99 -13.88 17.55
C PRO A 118 16.99 -12.42 17.03
N PRO A 119 16.87 -11.42 17.91
CA PRO A 119 16.76 -10.00 17.55
C PRO A 119 17.84 -9.52 16.56
N GLN A 120 19.07 -10.03 16.71
CA GLN A 120 20.21 -9.66 15.86
C GLN A 120 20.05 -10.11 14.40
N GLU A 121 19.36 -11.22 14.15
CA GLU A 121 19.15 -11.77 12.81
C GLU A 121 17.83 -11.35 12.18
N ARG A 122 16.86 -10.88 12.99
CA ARG A 122 15.52 -10.47 12.52
C ARG A 122 15.60 -9.43 11.40
N ALA A 123 16.44 -8.39 11.59
CA ALA A 123 16.59 -7.33 10.60
C ALA A 123 17.04 -7.86 9.24
N LYS A 124 17.99 -8.80 9.22
CA LYS A 124 18.46 -9.46 8.00
C LYS A 124 17.34 -10.22 7.29
N TRP A 125 16.61 -11.07 8.02
CA TRP A 125 15.57 -11.90 7.43
C TRP A 125 14.30 -11.12 7.08
N THR A 126 13.96 -10.08 7.85
CA THR A 126 12.90 -9.13 7.50
C THR A 126 13.22 -8.40 6.20
N GLY A 127 14.48 -7.96 6.01
CA GLY A 127 14.94 -7.35 4.76
C GLY A 127 14.79 -8.29 3.56
N VAL A 128 15.15 -9.58 3.74
CA VAL A 128 14.94 -10.62 2.71
C VAL A 128 13.46 -10.83 2.42
N MET A 129 12.60 -10.88 3.43
CA MET A 129 11.14 -11.00 3.24
C MET A 129 10.56 -9.78 2.51
N MET A 130 11.01 -8.57 2.85
CA MET A 130 10.56 -7.34 2.17
C MET A 130 11.02 -7.26 0.71
N SER A 131 12.19 -7.85 0.36
CA SER A 131 12.64 -7.91 -1.04
C SER A 131 11.71 -8.75 -1.93
N ILE A 132 10.98 -9.71 -1.36
CA ILE A 132 9.97 -10.48 -2.09
C ILE A 132 8.80 -9.60 -2.54
N PHE A 133 8.39 -8.66 -1.70
CA PHE A 133 7.40 -7.67 -2.09
C PHE A 133 7.88 -6.83 -3.27
N GLY A 134 9.16 -6.46 -3.28
CA GLY A 134 9.79 -5.78 -4.41
C GLY A 134 9.79 -6.60 -5.70
N ILE A 135 10.15 -7.89 -5.62
CA ILE A 135 10.10 -8.81 -6.76
C ILE A 135 8.65 -8.91 -7.30
N SER A 136 7.68 -9.06 -6.41
CA SER A 136 6.26 -9.11 -6.78
C SER A 136 5.78 -7.81 -7.43
N SER A 137 6.29 -6.66 -6.99
CA SER A 137 5.97 -5.35 -7.57
C SER A 137 6.50 -5.15 -8.99
N ILE A 138 7.58 -5.85 -9.35
CA ILE A 138 8.11 -5.89 -10.73
C ILE A 138 7.33 -6.89 -11.58
N LEU A 139 7.23 -8.12 -11.10
CA LEU A 139 6.66 -9.22 -11.87
C LEU A 139 5.15 -9.07 -12.03
N GLY A 140 4.44 -8.51 -11.04
CA GLY A 140 2.99 -8.38 -11.06
C GLY A 140 2.47 -7.63 -12.28
N PRO A 141 2.81 -6.35 -12.49
CA PRO A 141 2.33 -5.57 -13.63
C PRO A 141 2.76 -6.15 -14.98
N VAL A 142 3.98 -6.70 -15.08
CA VAL A 142 4.50 -7.31 -16.31
C VAL A 142 3.69 -8.55 -16.67
N LEU A 143 3.56 -9.48 -15.73
CA LEU A 143 2.76 -10.70 -15.93
C LEU A 143 1.28 -10.36 -16.13
N GLY A 144 0.76 -9.38 -15.37
CA GLY A 144 -0.60 -8.89 -15.50
C GLY A 144 -0.93 -8.40 -16.90
N GLY A 145 -0.07 -7.54 -17.44
CA GLY A 145 -0.20 -7.01 -18.80
C GLY A 145 -0.13 -8.09 -19.87
N VAL A 146 0.94 -8.91 -19.85
CA VAL A 146 1.13 -10.00 -20.82
C VAL A 146 -0.04 -10.99 -20.79
N MET A 147 -0.48 -11.40 -19.61
CA MET A 147 -1.57 -12.37 -19.50
C MET A 147 -2.90 -11.84 -20.03
N VAL A 148 -3.20 -10.56 -19.77
CA VAL A 148 -4.45 -9.95 -20.26
C VAL A 148 -4.40 -9.67 -21.75
N ASP A 149 -3.21 -9.46 -22.32
CA ASP A 149 -3.04 -9.20 -23.75
C ASP A 149 -3.11 -10.48 -24.60
N TYR A 150 -2.56 -11.61 -24.10
CA TYR A 150 -2.40 -12.84 -24.88
C TYR A 150 -3.23 -14.02 -24.38
N VAL A 151 -3.76 -13.94 -23.13
CA VAL A 151 -4.52 -15.03 -22.50
C VAL A 151 -5.80 -14.47 -21.85
N ALA A 152 -6.74 -15.31 -21.47
CA ALA A 152 -7.92 -14.86 -20.74
C ALA A 152 -7.54 -14.36 -19.33
N TRP A 153 -8.11 -13.22 -18.88
CA TRP A 153 -7.83 -12.62 -17.58
C TRP A 153 -8.01 -13.56 -16.37
N LYS A 154 -8.84 -14.59 -16.50
CA LYS A 154 -9.09 -15.62 -15.47
C LYS A 154 -7.81 -16.31 -15.02
N TRP A 155 -6.86 -16.49 -15.94
CA TRP A 155 -5.58 -17.12 -15.67
C TRP A 155 -4.68 -16.30 -14.73
N LEU A 156 -4.90 -15.00 -14.57
CA LEU A 156 -4.21 -14.19 -13.58
C LEU A 156 -4.38 -14.74 -12.16
N PHE A 157 -5.55 -15.32 -11.89
CA PHE A 157 -5.87 -15.87 -10.59
C PHE A 157 -5.51 -17.35 -10.49
N TRP A 158 -5.54 -18.09 -11.59
CA TRP A 158 -5.31 -19.55 -11.61
C TRP A 158 -3.85 -19.94 -11.77
N LEU A 159 -3.04 -19.13 -12.46
CA LEU A 159 -1.62 -19.42 -12.70
C LEU A 159 -0.84 -19.68 -11.42
N PHE A 160 -1.16 -18.96 -10.36
CA PHE A 160 -0.45 -19.07 -9.09
C PHE A 160 -1.07 -20.08 -8.11
N LEU A 161 -2.18 -20.74 -8.45
CA LEU A 161 -2.77 -21.80 -7.61
C LEU A 161 -1.80 -22.96 -7.35
N PRO A 162 -1.08 -23.49 -8.36
CA PRO A 162 -0.08 -24.54 -8.12
C PRO A 162 1.01 -24.10 -7.13
N LEU A 163 1.49 -22.84 -7.24
CA LEU A 163 2.47 -22.29 -6.31
C LEU A 163 1.92 -22.23 -4.88
N GLY A 164 0.66 -21.84 -4.72
CA GLY A 164 -0.02 -21.84 -3.43
C GLY A 164 -0.16 -23.23 -2.83
N VAL A 165 -0.45 -24.25 -3.64
CA VAL A 165 -0.48 -25.65 -3.20
C VAL A 165 0.90 -26.14 -2.76
N VAL A 166 1.96 -25.80 -3.51
CA VAL A 166 3.34 -26.10 -3.11
C VAL A 166 3.68 -25.42 -1.78
N ALA A 167 3.34 -24.13 -1.63
CA ALA A 167 3.54 -23.42 -0.37
C ALA A 167 2.78 -24.07 0.79
N LEU A 168 1.54 -24.52 0.56
CA LEU A 168 0.72 -25.26 1.56
C LEU A 168 1.44 -26.53 2.04
N VAL A 169 1.90 -27.36 1.10
CA VAL A 169 2.62 -28.60 1.41
C VAL A 169 3.93 -28.31 2.14
N MET A 170 4.67 -27.28 1.71
CA MET A 170 5.91 -26.87 2.37
C MET A 170 5.67 -26.38 3.81
N ILE A 171 4.66 -25.55 4.05
CA ILE A 171 4.33 -25.09 5.41
C ILE A 171 3.84 -26.27 6.26
N TRP A 172 3.01 -27.14 5.71
CA TRP A 172 2.52 -28.31 6.43
C TRP A 172 3.66 -29.23 6.88
N SER A 173 4.61 -29.51 5.99
CA SER A 173 5.71 -30.45 6.26
C SER A 173 6.88 -29.83 7.04
N LEU A 174 7.27 -28.59 6.69
CA LEU A 174 8.53 -27.99 7.17
C LEU A 174 8.35 -27.03 8.34
N PHE A 175 7.17 -26.35 8.46
CA PHE A 175 7.00 -25.35 9.50
C PHE A 175 6.84 -26.00 10.88
N PRO A 176 7.63 -25.61 11.90
CA PRO A 176 7.56 -26.20 13.23
C PRO A 176 6.21 -25.85 13.90
N LYS A 177 5.75 -26.75 14.78
CA LYS A 177 4.62 -26.45 15.66
C LYS A 177 5.13 -25.52 16.77
N LEU A 178 5.04 -24.22 16.54
CA LEU A 178 5.27 -23.24 17.60
C LEU A 178 4.03 -23.20 18.49
N SER A 179 4.21 -23.46 19.77
CA SER A 179 3.13 -23.45 20.75
C SER A 179 2.65 -22.02 20.94
N GLY A 180 1.36 -21.76 20.79
CA GLY A 180 0.74 -20.52 21.16
C GLY A 180 0.49 -20.47 22.67
N ASN A 181 0.10 -19.31 23.17
CA ASN A 181 -0.30 -19.13 24.58
C ASN A 181 -1.80 -19.43 24.72
N SER A 182 -2.16 -20.70 24.81
CA SER A 182 -3.55 -21.19 24.83
C SER A 182 -4.37 -20.79 26.06
N SER A 183 -3.77 -20.11 27.03
CA SER A 183 -4.49 -19.60 28.21
C SER A 183 -5.22 -18.27 27.97
N GLU A 184 -5.02 -17.63 26.83
CA GLU A 184 -5.66 -16.36 26.48
C GLU A 184 -7.05 -16.56 25.84
N CYS A 185 -8.01 -15.70 26.23
CA CYS A 185 -9.35 -15.67 25.64
C CYS A 185 -9.41 -14.74 24.43
N ILE A 186 -10.28 -15.03 23.46
CA ILE A 186 -10.50 -14.17 22.28
C ILE A 186 -11.39 -12.98 22.68
N ASP A 187 -10.95 -11.77 22.36
CA ASP A 187 -11.78 -10.56 22.46
C ASP A 187 -12.61 -10.38 21.18
N TYR A 188 -13.80 -11.00 21.17
CA TYR A 188 -14.73 -10.85 20.04
C TYR A 188 -15.25 -9.44 19.86
N LEU A 189 -15.56 -8.73 20.98
CA LEU A 189 -16.10 -7.38 20.92
C LEU A 189 -15.04 -6.40 20.39
N GLY A 190 -13.81 -6.47 20.92
CA GLY A 190 -12.70 -5.68 20.38
C GLY A 190 -12.46 -5.93 18.91
N SER A 191 -12.50 -7.19 18.46
CA SER A 191 -12.37 -7.56 17.04
C SER A 191 -13.45 -6.95 16.16
N ILE A 192 -14.72 -6.96 16.60
CA ILE A 192 -15.85 -6.39 15.86
C ILE A 192 -15.72 -4.87 15.76
N PHE A 193 -15.47 -4.17 16.88
CA PHE A 193 -15.36 -2.72 16.88
C PHE A 193 -14.12 -2.23 16.13
N LEU A 194 -13.02 -2.98 16.17
CA LEU A 194 -11.85 -2.73 15.34
C LEU A 194 -12.20 -2.84 13.84
N ALA A 195 -12.86 -3.94 13.44
CA ALA A 195 -13.28 -4.15 12.07
C ALA A 195 -14.24 -3.05 11.58
N LEU A 196 -15.23 -2.67 12.39
CA LEU A 196 -16.17 -1.59 12.08
C LEU A 196 -15.48 -0.24 11.94
N SER A 197 -14.54 0.08 12.84
CA SER A 197 -13.77 1.32 12.81
C SER A 197 -12.89 1.42 11.55
N ILE A 198 -12.19 0.34 11.21
CA ILE A 198 -11.36 0.28 10.00
C ILE A 198 -12.25 0.38 8.75
N THR A 199 -13.38 -0.34 8.74
CA THR A 199 -14.31 -0.32 7.60
C THR A 199 -14.85 1.08 7.36
N SER A 200 -15.40 1.73 8.40
CA SER A 200 -15.97 3.07 8.28
C SER A 200 -14.90 4.11 7.90
N LEU A 201 -13.68 3.99 8.44
CA LEU A 201 -12.56 4.86 8.09
C LEU A 201 -12.16 4.73 6.61
N LEU A 202 -11.94 3.50 6.14
CA LEU A 202 -11.50 3.25 4.77
C LEU A 202 -12.60 3.58 3.75
N LEU A 203 -13.87 3.30 4.06
CA LEU A 203 -15.00 3.71 3.22
C LEU A 203 -15.13 5.25 3.18
N GLY A 204 -14.98 5.92 4.33
CA GLY A 204 -15.00 7.37 4.43
C GLY A 204 -13.98 8.01 3.48
N PHE A 205 -12.72 7.60 3.56
CA PHE A 205 -11.68 8.09 2.66
C PHE A 205 -11.84 7.63 1.20
N SER A 206 -12.32 6.42 0.95
CA SER A 206 -12.53 5.92 -0.42
C SER A 206 -13.66 6.66 -1.17
N TRP A 207 -14.69 7.12 -0.47
CA TRP A 207 -15.83 7.82 -1.07
C TRP A 207 -15.70 9.34 -1.02
N ALA A 208 -14.89 9.89 -0.12
CA ALA A 208 -14.68 11.32 0.00
C ALA A 208 -14.02 11.90 -1.25
N GLY A 209 -14.61 12.94 -1.83
CA GLY A 209 -14.09 13.60 -3.03
C GLY A 209 -14.27 12.81 -4.34
N THR A 210 -14.80 11.57 -4.28
CA THR A 210 -15.11 10.75 -5.47
C THR A 210 -16.61 10.57 -5.66
N LYS A 211 -17.27 9.94 -4.70
CA LYS A 211 -18.73 9.67 -4.73
C LYS A 211 -19.53 10.72 -3.98
N TYR A 212 -18.96 11.25 -2.90
CA TYR A 212 -19.59 12.25 -2.04
C TYR A 212 -18.60 13.37 -1.73
N ALA A 213 -19.12 14.60 -1.54
CA ALA A 213 -18.29 15.71 -1.07
C ALA A 213 -17.72 15.43 0.33
N TRP A 214 -16.55 15.96 0.65
CA TRP A 214 -15.86 15.74 1.95
C TRP A 214 -16.75 16.12 3.16
N ILE A 215 -17.60 17.13 3.03
CA ILE A 215 -18.48 17.65 4.10
C ILE A 215 -19.91 17.08 3.98
N SER A 216 -20.12 16.04 3.18
CA SER A 216 -21.45 15.42 3.06
C SER A 216 -21.85 14.66 4.34
N PRO A 217 -23.15 14.57 4.66
CA PRO A 217 -23.62 13.82 5.82
C PRO A 217 -23.17 12.35 5.83
N GLN A 218 -23.03 11.74 4.66
CA GLN A 218 -22.57 10.36 4.50
C GLN A 218 -21.10 10.20 4.95
N ILE A 219 -20.21 11.10 4.52
CA ILE A 219 -18.80 11.07 4.88
C ILE A 219 -18.60 11.43 6.35
N LEU A 220 -19.31 12.49 6.82
CA LEU A 220 -19.27 12.86 8.24
C LEU A 220 -19.82 11.74 9.13
N GLY A 221 -20.87 11.04 8.69
CA GLY A 221 -21.42 9.87 9.38
C GLY A 221 -20.41 8.72 9.47
N LEU A 222 -19.67 8.42 8.40
CA LEU A 222 -18.62 7.40 8.40
C LEU A 222 -17.45 7.77 9.32
N PHE A 223 -16.99 9.02 9.31
CA PHE A 223 -15.95 9.46 10.24
C PHE A 223 -16.46 9.52 11.68
N GLY A 224 -17.71 9.92 11.90
CA GLY A 224 -18.36 9.84 13.21
C GLY A 224 -18.42 8.40 13.73
N ALA A 225 -18.84 7.45 12.89
CA ALA A 225 -18.86 6.03 13.22
C ALA A 225 -17.44 5.50 13.53
N THR A 226 -16.42 5.98 12.81
CA THR A 226 -15.02 5.64 13.09
C THR A 226 -14.60 6.12 14.49
N ILE A 227 -14.86 7.39 14.82
CA ILE A 227 -14.51 7.96 16.11
C ILE A 227 -15.20 7.22 17.24
N VAL A 228 -16.52 7.03 17.14
CA VAL A 228 -17.30 6.27 18.12
C VAL A 228 -16.79 4.84 18.26
N GLY A 229 -16.53 4.17 17.12
CA GLY A 229 -15.99 2.81 17.11
C GLY A 229 -14.63 2.71 17.81
N ILE A 230 -13.73 3.66 17.57
CA ILE A 230 -12.42 3.71 18.25
C ILE A 230 -12.57 3.99 19.76
N LEU A 231 -13.47 4.90 20.13
CA LEU A 231 -13.72 5.17 21.57
C LEU A 231 -14.26 3.94 22.29
N VAL A 232 -15.23 3.24 21.69
CA VAL A 232 -15.78 2.00 22.23
C VAL A 232 -14.69 0.92 22.27
N LEU A 233 -13.88 0.79 21.22
CA LEU A 233 -12.75 -0.14 21.17
C LEU A 233 -11.79 0.13 22.34
N VAL A 234 -11.39 1.37 22.58
CA VAL A 234 -10.50 1.73 23.69
C VAL A 234 -11.10 1.36 25.07
N ILE A 235 -12.42 1.52 25.24
CA ILE A 235 -13.11 1.14 26.49
C ILE A 235 -13.10 -0.39 26.65
N ILE A 236 -13.36 -1.15 25.58
CA ILE A 236 -13.34 -2.62 25.60
C ILE A 236 -11.92 -3.13 25.88
N GLU A 237 -10.93 -2.66 25.13
CA GLU A 237 -9.52 -3.06 25.24
C GLU A 237 -8.93 -2.81 26.66
N ARG A 238 -9.38 -1.74 27.35
CA ARG A 238 -8.99 -1.48 28.73
C ARG A 238 -9.51 -2.52 29.73
N LYS A 239 -10.61 -3.20 29.41
CA LYS A 239 -11.28 -4.18 30.29
C LYS A 239 -11.02 -5.62 29.86
N ALA A 240 -10.61 -5.84 28.61
CA ALA A 240 -10.36 -7.15 28.06
C ALA A 240 -9.17 -7.84 28.73
N LYS A 241 -9.33 -9.11 29.09
CA LYS A 241 -8.24 -9.94 29.65
C LYS A 241 -7.14 -10.22 28.61
N SER A 242 -7.53 -10.34 27.34
CA SER A 242 -6.63 -10.62 26.22
C SER A 242 -7.01 -9.74 25.03
N PRO A 243 -6.65 -8.44 25.08
CA PRO A 243 -7.05 -7.45 24.08
C PRO A 243 -6.50 -7.78 22.69
N VAL A 244 -7.25 -7.47 21.63
CA VAL A 244 -6.84 -7.66 20.21
C VAL A 244 -5.68 -6.72 19.86
N MET A 245 -5.74 -5.50 20.38
CA MET A 245 -4.70 -4.48 20.21
C MET A 245 -4.33 -3.87 21.56
N PRO A 246 -3.44 -4.55 22.35
CA PRO A 246 -3.09 -4.10 23.70
C PRO A 246 -2.64 -2.63 23.72
N LEU A 247 -3.39 -1.77 24.43
CA LEU A 247 -3.06 -0.34 24.51
C LEU A 247 -1.70 -0.09 25.17
N SER A 248 -1.18 -1.07 25.93
CA SER A 248 0.16 -1.02 26.53
C SER A 248 1.27 -0.91 25.49
N MET A 249 1.07 -1.44 24.25
CA MET A 249 2.09 -1.33 23.20
C MET A 249 2.35 0.11 22.77
N PHE A 250 1.33 1.00 22.87
CA PHE A 250 1.47 2.43 22.56
C PHE A 250 2.27 3.20 23.63
N LYS A 251 2.49 2.61 24.82
CA LYS A 251 3.39 3.18 25.81
C LYS A 251 4.86 3.01 25.44
N ASN A 252 5.16 2.00 24.62
CA ASN A 252 6.51 1.79 24.11
C ASN A 252 6.77 2.77 22.95
N GLN A 253 7.72 3.68 23.17
CA GLN A 253 8.06 4.72 22.20
C GLN A 253 8.57 4.13 20.87
N GLY A 254 9.36 3.05 20.90
CA GLY A 254 9.87 2.39 19.70
C GLY A 254 8.74 1.82 18.83
N VAL A 255 7.74 1.21 19.46
CA VAL A 255 6.55 0.65 18.78
C VAL A 255 5.70 1.77 18.19
N THR A 256 5.34 2.78 18.99
CA THR A 256 4.45 3.88 18.57
C THR A 256 5.04 4.69 17.43
N ILE A 257 6.33 5.03 17.50
CA ILE A 257 7.01 5.76 16.43
C ILE A 257 7.09 4.90 15.17
N SER A 258 7.34 3.59 15.29
CA SER A 258 7.37 2.69 14.13
C SER A 258 6.02 2.62 13.43
N PHE A 259 4.90 2.61 14.16
CA PHE A 259 3.56 2.66 13.57
C PHE A 259 3.29 3.98 12.84
N ALA A 260 3.57 5.12 13.50
CA ALA A 260 3.38 6.44 12.92
C ALA A 260 4.28 6.65 11.69
N ALA A 261 5.54 6.24 11.76
CA ALA A 261 6.47 6.33 10.63
C ALA A 261 6.08 5.40 9.48
N SER A 262 5.61 4.18 9.77
CA SER A 262 5.07 3.26 8.75
C SER A 262 3.83 3.82 8.04
N PHE A 263 2.95 4.49 8.77
CA PHE A 263 1.78 5.17 8.25
C PHE A 263 2.18 6.28 7.26
N VAL A 264 3.07 7.16 7.66
CA VAL A 264 3.60 8.27 6.85
C VAL A 264 4.36 7.75 5.63
N MET A 265 5.25 6.77 5.82
CA MET A 265 6.04 6.15 4.77
C MET A 265 5.14 5.57 3.67
N SER A 266 4.11 4.84 4.05
CA SER A 266 3.19 4.21 3.11
C SER A 266 2.35 5.24 2.36
N GLY A 267 1.98 6.35 3.01
CA GLY A 267 1.36 7.50 2.36
C GLY A 267 2.23 8.05 1.23
N GLY A 268 3.51 8.33 1.52
CA GLY A 268 4.48 8.76 0.50
C GLY A 268 4.67 7.72 -0.62
N MET A 269 4.77 6.44 -0.26
CA MET A 269 4.90 5.35 -1.24
C MET A 269 3.71 5.31 -2.20
N MET A 270 2.48 5.35 -1.69
CA MET A 270 1.28 5.34 -2.53
C MET A 270 1.15 6.61 -3.38
N GLY A 271 1.58 7.77 -2.84
CA GLY A 271 1.69 9.01 -3.59
C GLY A 271 2.61 8.87 -4.81
N ALA A 272 3.84 8.39 -4.61
CA ALA A 272 4.77 8.20 -5.72
C ALA A 272 4.23 7.18 -6.73
N MET A 273 3.86 5.99 -6.28
CA MET A 273 3.45 4.90 -7.18
C MET A 273 2.19 5.22 -7.99
N SER A 274 1.24 5.97 -7.42
CA SER A 274 -0.02 6.27 -8.10
C SER A 274 0.06 7.47 -9.04
N TYR A 275 0.91 8.46 -8.75
CA TYR A 275 0.93 9.73 -9.50
C TYR A 275 2.08 9.85 -10.49
N ILE A 276 3.15 9.08 -10.39
CA ILE A 276 4.19 8.99 -11.43
C ILE A 276 3.63 8.55 -12.79
N PRO A 277 2.71 7.56 -12.88
CA PRO A 277 2.08 7.22 -14.16
C PRO A 277 1.34 8.39 -14.81
N PHE A 278 0.72 9.28 -14.04
CA PHE A 278 0.07 10.48 -14.59
C PHE A 278 1.08 11.43 -15.25
N PHE A 279 2.29 11.56 -14.68
CA PHE A 279 3.34 12.33 -15.33
C PHE A 279 3.82 11.66 -16.63
N ILE A 280 4.09 10.37 -16.59
CA ILE A 280 4.66 9.64 -17.72
C ILE A 280 3.64 9.50 -18.86
N GLN A 281 2.41 9.10 -18.55
CA GLN A 281 1.37 8.88 -19.56
C GLN A 281 0.61 10.18 -19.88
N GLY A 282 0.16 10.90 -18.84
CA GLY A 282 -0.66 12.10 -19.01
C GLY A 282 0.13 13.32 -19.48
N VAL A 283 1.24 13.64 -18.82
CA VAL A 283 2.03 14.86 -19.16
C VAL A 283 2.97 14.60 -20.33
N LYS A 284 3.67 13.46 -20.35
CA LYS A 284 4.65 13.14 -21.42
C LYS A 284 4.05 12.36 -22.59
N GLY A 285 2.80 11.89 -22.50
CA GLY A 285 2.13 11.18 -23.58
C GLY A 285 2.73 9.82 -23.93
N LEU A 286 3.44 9.17 -22.97
CA LEU A 286 4.09 7.88 -23.21
C LEU A 286 3.16 6.72 -22.86
N SER A 287 3.52 5.52 -23.32
CA SER A 287 2.73 4.32 -23.10
C SER A 287 2.71 3.87 -21.63
N ALA A 288 1.65 3.15 -21.24
CA ALA A 288 1.54 2.50 -19.93
C ALA A 288 2.69 1.50 -19.69
N THR A 289 3.16 0.83 -20.76
CA THR A 289 4.33 -0.06 -20.72
C THR A 289 5.58 0.69 -20.28
N THR A 290 5.85 1.88 -20.84
CA THR A 290 6.98 2.73 -20.44
C THR A 290 6.88 3.13 -18.98
N SER A 291 5.68 3.48 -18.52
CA SER A 291 5.41 3.80 -17.11
C SER A 291 5.70 2.60 -16.20
N GLY A 292 5.31 1.40 -16.59
CA GLY A 292 5.60 0.15 -15.87
C GLY A 292 7.10 -0.15 -15.81
N LEU A 293 7.81 0.00 -16.93
CA LEU A 293 9.25 -0.23 -17.01
C LEU A 293 10.06 0.73 -16.12
N LEU A 294 9.62 1.98 -15.97
CA LEU A 294 10.26 2.95 -15.09
C LEU A 294 10.11 2.63 -13.60
N ASN A 295 9.15 1.78 -13.21
CA ASN A 295 9.05 1.29 -11.84
C ASN A 295 10.06 0.15 -11.52
N ILE A 296 10.63 -0.50 -12.53
CA ILE A 296 11.60 -1.59 -12.32
C ILE A 296 12.83 -1.12 -11.54
N PRO A 297 13.53 -0.03 -11.94
CA PRO A 297 14.68 0.47 -11.19
C PRO A 297 14.35 0.80 -9.74
N MET A 298 13.18 1.40 -9.46
CA MET A 298 12.72 1.68 -8.10
C MET A 298 12.62 0.38 -7.27
N SER A 299 11.96 -0.62 -7.82
CA SER A 299 11.76 -1.90 -7.13
C SER A 299 13.08 -2.66 -6.94
N LEU A 300 14.00 -2.60 -7.91
CA LEU A 300 15.34 -3.17 -7.77
C LEU A 300 16.12 -2.51 -6.63
N MET A 301 16.13 -1.18 -6.55
CA MET A 301 16.77 -0.48 -5.46
C MET A 301 16.13 -0.78 -4.10
N MET A 302 14.81 -0.89 -4.04
CA MET A 302 14.09 -1.31 -2.84
C MET A 302 14.55 -2.71 -2.39
N ILE A 303 14.66 -3.68 -3.29
CA ILE A 303 15.14 -5.05 -3.00
C ILE A 303 16.56 -5.03 -2.44
N ILE A 304 17.47 -4.36 -3.16
CA ILE A 304 18.89 -4.29 -2.79
C ILE A 304 19.03 -3.64 -1.40
N PHE A 305 18.45 -2.47 -1.22
CA PHE A 305 18.62 -1.70 0.01
C PHE A 305 17.84 -2.27 1.19
N SER A 306 16.68 -2.90 1.01
CA SER A 306 16.00 -3.59 2.11
C SER A 306 16.87 -4.72 2.70
N THR A 307 17.58 -5.46 1.86
CA THR A 307 18.48 -6.53 2.28
C THR A 307 19.77 -5.98 2.91
N LEU A 308 20.38 -4.95 2.29
CA LEU A 308 21.61 -4.33 2.81
C LEU A 308 21.38 -3.66 4.16
N VAL A 309 20.30 -2.89 4.28
CA VAL A 309 19.94 -2.20 5.52
C VAL A 309 19.64 -3.19 6.63
N GLY A 310 18.96 -4.30 6.35
CA GLY A 310 18.76 -5.36 7.32
C GLY A 310 20.08 -5.90 7.89
N ARG A 311 21.10 -6.10 7.03
CA ARG A 311 22.45 -6.52 7.44
C ARG A 311 23.19 -5.43 8.21
N TRP A 312 23.11 -4.16 7.77
CA TRP A 312 23.77 -3.05 8.44
C TRP A 312 23.19 -2.78 9.81
N MET A 313 21.86 -2.84 9.93
CA MET A 313 21.16 -2.71 11.21
C MET A 313 21.55 -3.81 12.20
N SER A 314 21.64 -5.06 11.75
CA SER A 314 22.06 -6.19 12.59
C SER A 314 23.47 -6.00 13.16
N LYS A 315 24.36 -5.29 12.43
CA LYS A 315 25.74 -5.04 12.85
C LYS A 315 25.90 -3.80 13.72
N SER A 316 25.18 -2.72 13.38
CA SER A 316 25.37 -1.40 13.99
C SER A 316 24.47 -1.15 15.19
N GLY A 317 23.31 -1.82 15.27
CA GLY A 317 22.28 -1.55 16.28
C GLY A 317 21.62 -0.16 16.19
N ASN A 318 22.01 0.67 15.21
CA ASN A 318 21.56 2.07 15.12
C ASN A 318 20.31 2.22 14.24
N TYR A 319 19.17 1.74 14.72
CA TYR A 319 17.88 1.79 14.00
C TYR A 319 17.43 3.22 13.66
N ARG A 320 17.70 4.19 14.56
CA ARG A 320 17.32 5.60 14.38
C ARG A 320 17.97 6.20 13.14
N LEU A 321 19.27 5.97 12.92
CA LEU A 321 19.99 6.49 11.76
C LEU A 321 19.35 6.01 10.45
N PHE A 322 19.07 4.71 10.36
CA PHE A 322 18.49 4.13 9.16
C PHE A 322 17.04 4.58 8.92
N ALA A 323 16.25 4.80 9.98
CA ALA A 323 14.90 5.36 9.87
C ALA A 323 14.91 6.79 9.30
N VAL A 324 15.77 7.66 9.84
CA VAL A 324 15.94 9.05 9.40
C VAL A 324 16.44 9.10 7.95
N LEU A 325 17.46 8.30 7.62
CA LEU A 325 17.99 8.24 6.24
C LEU A 325 16.93 7.74 5.26
N GLY A 326 16.19 6.69 5.59
CA GLY A 326 15.17 6.13 4.70
C GLY A 326 14.10 7.15 4.33
N LEU A 327 13.47 7.77 5.32
CA LEU A 327 12.42 8.78 5.08
C LEU A 327 12.99 10.07 4.50
N GLY A 328 14.22 10.46 4.87
CA GLY A 328 14.90 11.63 4.30
C GLY A 328 15.20 11.46 2.81
N ILE A 329 15.69 10.28 2.40
CA ILE A 329 15.93 9.94 1.00
C ILE A 329 14.60 9.93 0.21
N MET A 330 13.53 9.35 0.76
CA MET A 330 12.21 9.36 0.14
C MET A 330 11.68 10.78 -0.03
N SER A 331 11.80 11.62 1.01
CA SER A 331 11.37 13.04 0.96
C SER A 331 12.15 13.83 -0.08
N GLY A 332 13.48 13.71 -0.11
CA GLY A 332 14.33 14.33 -1.13
C GLY A 332 13.96 13.89 -2.54
N SER A 333 13.67 12.62 -2.72
CA SER A 333 13.19 12.07 -4.00
C SER A 333 11.85 12.69 -4.43
N MET A 334 10.90 12.86 -3.51
CA MET A 334 9.62 13.53 -3.80
C MET A 334 9.83 15.00 -4.25
N ILE A 335 10.82 15.71 -3.68
CA ILE A 335 11.18 17.05 -4.13
C ILE A 335 11.74 17.01 -5.57
N ILE A 336 12.55 16.01 -5.91
CA ILE A 336 13.01 15.81 -7.28
C ILE A 336 11.83 15.51 -8.21
N MET A 337 10.88 14.67 -7.78
CA MET A 337 9.65 14.39 -8.54
C MET A 337 8.81 15.64 -8.76
N ALA A 338 8.72 16.54 -7.78
CA ALA A 338 7.99 17.80 -7.91
C ALA A 338 8.59 18.73 -8.99
N ASN A 339 9.89 18.63 -9.24
CA ASN A 339 10.61 19.47 -10.20
C ASN A 339 11.06 18.72 -11.47
N MET A 340 10.53 17.52 -11.71
CA MET A 340 10.92 16.73 -12.87
C MET A 340 10.34 17.33 -14.16
N ASN A 341 11.20 17.53 -15.15
CA ASN A 341 10.84 18.03 -16.48
C ASN A 341 11.06 17.00 -17.58
N SER A 342 11.74 15.90 -17.30
CA SER A 342 12.06 14.85 -18.25
C SER A 342 11.92 13.46 -17.65
N ILE A 343 11.86 12.45 -18.53
CA ILE A 343 11.79 11.02 -18.15
C ILE A 343 13.03 10.59 -17.38
N VAL A 344 14.20 11.16 -17.70
CA VAL A 344 15.45 10.87 -17.03
C VAL A 344 15.37 11.27 -15.56
N TRP A 345 14.85 12.47 -15.27
CA TRP A 345 14.62 12.93 -13.90
C TRP A 345 13.57 12.10 -13.17
N ALA A 346 12.52 11.65 -13.86
CA ALA A 346 11.54 10.71 -13.30
C ALA A 346 12.20 9.37 -12.93
N ALA A 347 13.07 8.83 -13.79
CA ALA A 347 13.79 7.58 -13.50
C ALA A 347 14.77 7.74 -12.33
N ILE A 348 15.55 8.84 -12.29
CA ILE A 348 16.48 9.13 -11.19
C ILE A 348 15.72 9.26 -9.87
N SER A 349 14.61 9.99 -9.87
CA SER A 349 13.80 10.16 -8.66
C SER A 349 13.23 8.82 -8.17
N LEU A 350 12.75 7.97 -9.07
CA LEU A 350 12.25 6.63 -8.70
C LEU A 350 13.36 5.74 -8.13
N ILE A 351 14.59 5.79 -8.69
CA ILE A 351 15.74 5.07 -8.14
C ILE A 351 16.03 5.51 -6.70
N ILE A 352 16.12 6.82 -6.48
CA ILE A 352 16.38 7.40 -5.14
C ILE A 352 15.24 7.05 -4.19
N PHE A 353 13.99 7.12 -4.64
CA PHE A 353 12.82 6.75 -3.86
C PHE A 353 12.87 5.28 -3.43
N GLY A 354 13.23 4.38 -4.35
CA GLY A 354 13.38 2.95 -4.09
C GLY A 354 14.44 2.66 -3.03
N ILE A 355 15.56 3.38 -3.02
CA ILE A 355 16.58 3.30 -1.97
C ILE A 355 15.93 3.61 -0.61
N GLY A 356 15.31 4.79 -0.46
CA GLY A 356 14.68 5.20 0.79
C GLY A 356 13.58 4.25 1.25
N LEU A 357 12.77 3.73 0.32
CA LEU A 357 11.71 2.75 0.59
C LEU A 357 12.29 1.44 1.14
N GLY A 358 13.41 0.95 0.58
CA GLY A 358 14.10 -0.25 1.07
C GLY A 358 14.57 -0.08 2.52
N PHE A 359 15.07 1.11 2.90
CA PHE A 359 15.38 1.45 4.29
C PHE A 359 14.14 1.36 5.17
N GLY A 360 13.10 2.11 4.85
CA GLY A 360 11.92 2.27 5.70
C GLY A 360 11.16 0.97 5.93
N MET A 361 10.97 0.16 4.88
CA MET A 361 10.25 -1.12 4.96
C MET A 361 10.87 -2.07 5.99
N THR A 362 12.19 -2.17 6.04
CA THR A 362 12.91 -3.06 6.95
C THR A 362 12.99 -2.46 8.36
N VAL A 363 13.33 -1.17 8.47
CA VAL A 363 13.59 -0.51 9.74
C VAL A 363 12.38 -0.52 10.65
N PHE A 364 11.23 -0.05 10.19
CA PHE A 364 10.07 0.14 11.06
C PHE A 364 9.47 -1.18 11.52
N THR A 365 9.42 -2.20 10.66
CA THR A 365 8.94 -3.53 11.05
C THR A 365 9.86 -4.17 12.07
N THR A 366 11.19 -4.12 11.83
CA THR A 366 12.16 -4.72 12.75
C THR A 366 12.23 -3.96 14.08
N THR A 367 12.17 -2.62 14.05
CA THR A 367 12.16 -1.81 15.27
C THR A 367 10.94 -2.11 16.12
N ALA A 368 9.75 -2.18 15.52
CA ALA A 368 8.53 -2.53 16.22
C ALA A 368 8.63 -3.91 16.89
N GLN A 369 9.15 -4.91 16.17
CA GLN A 369 9.34 -6.27 16.68
C GLN A 369 10.37 -6.33 17.82
N ASN A 370 11.49 -5.62 17.70
CA ASN A 370 12.55 -5.64 18.72
C ASN A 370 12.21 -4.81 19.96
N SER A 371 11.26 -3.88 19.84
CA SER A 371 10.77 -3.09 20.97
C SER A 371 9.59 -3.74 21.71
N ALA A 372 9.10 -4.88 21.24
CA ALA A 372 7.94 -5.57 21.80
C ALA A 372 8.35 -6.85 22.52
N PRO A 373 7.61 -7.25 23.59
CA PRO A 373 7.76 -8.56 24.19
C PRO A 373 7.50 -9.68 23.17
N THR A 374 8.18 -10.81 23.31
CA THR A 374 8.03 -11.96 22.40
C THR A 374 6.59 -12.48 22.32
N SER A 375 5.83 -12.38 23.41
CA SER A 375 4.42 -12.74 23.49
C SER A 375 3.49 -11.85 22.64
N GLN A 376 3.94 -10.65 22.23
CA GLN A 376 3.15 -9.67 21.46
C GLN A 376 3.66 -9.44 20.03
N LEU A 377 4.63 -10.23 19.55
CA LEU A 377 5.23 -10.06 18.22
C LEU A 377 4.20 -10.08 17.09
N GLY A 378 3.20 -10.97 17.17
CA GLY A 378 2.12 -11.08 16.18
C GLY A 378 1.29 -9.81 16.10
N VAL A 379 0.80 -9.35 17.24
CA VAL A 379 -0.05 -8.15 17.32
C VAL A 379 0.72 -6.92 16.87
N VAL A 380 1.97 -6.74 17.32
CA VAL A 380 2.81 -5.59 16.94
C VAL A 380 3.13 -5.58 15.45
N THR A 381 3.48 -6.73 14.87
CA THR A 381 3.74 -6.86 13.42
C THR A 381 2.48 -6.60 12.61
N ALA A 382 1.35 -7.16 13.03
CA ALA A 382 0.05 -6.95 12.42
C ALA A 382 -0.38 -5.47 12.48
N SER A 383 -0.19 -4.83 13.64
CA SER A 383 -0.48 -3.40 13.82
C SER A 383 0.42 -2.51 12.96
N CYS A 384 1.71 -2.83 12.82
CA CYS A 384 2.62 -2.11 11.91
C CYS A 384 2.11 -2.19 10.46
N THR A 385 1.66 -3.36 10.02
CA THR A 385 1.06 -3.57 8.70
C THR A 385 -0.29 -2.84 8.56
N LEU A 386 -1.12 -2.83 9.60
CA LEU A 386 -2.36 -2.06 9.65
C LEU A 386 -2.11 -0.57 9.44
N PHE A 387 -1.23 0.04 10.23
CA PHE A 387 -0.91 1.46 10.11
C PHE A 387 -0.33 1.81 8.75
N ARG A 388 0.49 0.93 8.17
CA ARG A 388 0.98 1.06 6.80
C ARG A 388 -0.15 1.05 5.77
N ASN A 389 -1.08 0.10 5.84
CA ASN A 389 -2.21 0.02 4.92
C ASN A 389 -3.15 1.24 5.07
N LEU A 390 -3.42 1.67 6.30
CA LEU A 390 -4.21 2.87 6.57
C LEU A 390 -3.55 4.12 5.98
N GLY A 391 -2.24 4.29 6.20
CA GLY A 391 -1.47 5.41 5.64
C GLY A 391 -1.56 5.44 4.12
N GLY A 392 -1.31 4.31 3.45
CA GLY A 392 -1.42 4.23 2.00
C GLY A 392 -2.80 4.62 1.48
N THR A 393 -3.87 4.07 2.07
CA THR A 393 -5.25 4.33 1.62
C THR A 393 -5.70 5.77 1.90
N ILE A 394 -5.40 6.30 3.06
CA ILE A 394 -5.78 7.67 3.46
C ILE A 394 -5.08 8.70 2.57
N PHE A 395 -3.77 8.57 2.41
CA PHE A 395 -3.01 9.57 1.65
C PHE A 395 -3.26 9.49 0.15
N ILE A 396 -3.60 8.33 -0.44
CA ILE A 396 -4.00 8.27 -1.84
C ILE A 396 -5.28 9.07 -2.08
N ALA A 397 -6.23 9.03 -1.14
CA ALA A 397 -7.45 9.83 -1.21
C ALA A 397 -7.17 11.33 -1.05
N ILE A 398 -6.29 11.71 -0.11
CA ILE A 398 -5.87 13.10 0.10
C ILE A 398 -5.16 13.64 -1.15
N PHE A 399 -4.20 12.90 -1.70
CA PHE A 399 -3.49 13.28 -2.92
C PHE A 399 -4.42 13.38 -4.13
N GLY A 400 -5.43 12.48 -4.23
CA GLY A 400 -6.47 12.58 -5.25
C GLY A 400 -7.27 13.86 -5.15
N SER A 401 -7.67 14.24 -3.93
CA SER A 401 -8.37 15.49 -3.68
C SER A 401 -7.51 16.71 -4.02
N ILE A 402 -6.22 16.70 -3.64
CA ILE A 402 -5.27 17.77 -3.98
C ILE A 402 -5.11 17.87 -5.50
N MET A 403 -4.90 16.75 -6.18
CA MET A 403 -4.77 16.69 -7.63
C MET A 403 -6.00 17.30 -8.32
N ASN A 404 -7.20 16.86 -7.95
CA ASN A 404 -8.45 17.32 -8.55
C ASN A 404 -8.68 18.82 -8.29
N THR A 405 -8.45 19.29 -7.06
CA THR A 405 -8.63 20.70 -6.69
C THR A 405 -7.60 21.59 -7.40
N SER A 406 -6.33 21.17 -7.45
CA SER A 406 -5.28 21.91 -8.15
C SER A 406 -5.54 21.97 -9.65
N MET A 407 -5.98 20.86 -10.26
CA MET A 407 -6.36 20.84 -11.67
C MET A 407 -7.52 21.79 -11.98
N ALA A 408 -8.61 21.73 -11.18
CA ALA A 408 -9.76 22.59 -11.36
C ALA A 408 -9.40 24.08 -11.23
N ARG A 409 -8.61 24.43 -10.20
CA ARG A 409 -8.15 25.79 -9.98
C ARG A 409 -7.24 26.29 -11.11
N ASN A 410 -6.25 25.51 -11.51
CA ASN A 410 -5.31 25.89 -12.55
C ASN A 410 -6.01 26.00 -13.90
N MET A 411 -6.96 25.11 -14.21
CA MET A 411 -7.78 25.18 -15.42
C MET A 411 -8.60 26.48 -15.46
N GLN A 412 -9.26 26.85 -14.35
CA GLN A 412 -9.99 28.13 -14.26
C GLN A 412 -9.08 29.33 -14.49
N THR A 413 -7.89 29.32 -13.90
CA THR A 413 -6.92 30.43 -14.07
C THR A 413 -6.47 30.56 -15.52
N VAL A 414 -6.19 29.45 -16.19
CA VAL A 414 -5.77 29.43 -17.59
C VAL A 414 -6.89 29.84 -18.52
N MET A 415 -8.12 29.41 -18.29
CA MET A 415 -9.29 29.86 -19.05
C MET A 415 -9.55 31.37 -18.87
N ALA A 416 -9.40 31.88 -17.64
CA ALA A 416 -9.59 33.31 -17.33
C ALA A 416 -8.50 34.21 -17.95
N SER A 417 -7.28 33.68 -18.14
CA SER A 417 -6.15 34.43 -18.72
C SER A 417 -6.20 34.59 -20.24
N GLY A 418 -7.27 34.16 -20.90
CA GLY A 418 -7.47 34.36 -22.34
C GLY A 418 -6.57 33.52 -23.22
N SER A 419 -6.36 32.25 -22.88
CA SER A 419 -5.47 31.28 -23.53
C SER A 419 -5.77 30.98 -25.02
N GLY A 420 -6.59 31.81 -25.68
CA GLY A 420 -6.85 31.72 -27.13
C GLY A 420 -7.81 30.61 -27.55
N ILE A 421 -8.43 29.91 -26.59
CA ILE A 421 -9.46 28.91 -26.87
C ILE A 421 -10.83 29.57 -26.63
N ASP A 422 -11.39 30.10 -27.71
CA ASP A 422 -12.72 30.71 -27.68
C ASP A 422 -13.78 29.64 -27.92
N LEU A 423 -14.25 29.01 -26.84
CA LEU A 423 -15.27 27.96 -26.89
C LEU A 423 -16.62 28.49 -27.43
N THR A 424 -16.81 29.82 -27.46
CA THR A 424 -18.04 30.41 -27.99
C THR A 424 -18.14 30.34 -29.52
N LYS A 425 -17.03 30.04 -30.20
CA LYS A 425 -16.98 29.85 -31.64
C LYS A 425 -17.25 28.41 -32.10
N LEU A 426 -17.40 27.49 -31.16
CA LEU A 426 -17.74 26.10 -31.45
C LEU A 426 -19.27 25.93 -31.37
N ASP A 427 -19.83 25.11 -32.25
CA ASP A 427 -21.23 24.69 -32.15
C ASP A 427 -21.47 23.92 -30.85
N GLY A 428 -22.68 23.97 -30.29
CA GLY A 428 -22.99 23.50 -28.96
C GLY A 428 -22.59 22.02 -28.71
N GLU A 429 -22.72 21.16 -29.71
CA GLU A 429 -22.34 19.74 -29.64
C GLU A 429 -20.82 19.55 -29.54
N THR A 430 -20.05 20.34 -30.28
CA THR A 430 -18.59 20.33 -30.25
C THR A 430 -18.07 20.93 -28.93
N ALA A 431 -18.69 21.99 -28.41
CA ALA A 431 -18.33 22.59 -27.14
C ALA A 431 -18.58 21.64 -25.95
N GLU A 432 -19.68 20.87 -25.99
CA GLU A 432 -20.00 19.87 -24.97
C GLU A 432 -19.01 18.67 -25.04
N LYS A 433 -18.68 18.19 -26.22
CA LYS A 433 -17.62 17.20 -26.44
C LYS A 433 -16.26 17.71 -25.95
N PHE A 434 -15.90 18.97 -26.21
CA PHE A 434 -14.68 19.58 -25.72
C PHE A 434 -14.63 19.69 -24.20
N THR A 435 -15.73 20.00 -23.57
CA THR A 435 -15.82 20.08 -22.09
C THR A 435 -15.70 18.66 -21.47
N ALA A 436 -16.30 17.66 -22.10
CA ALA A 436 -16.15 16.25 -21.70
C ALA A 436 -14.70 15.73 -21.93
N MET A 437 -14.00 16.24 -22.94
CA MET A 437 -12.61 15.92 -23.26
C MET A 437 -11.58 16.58 -22.32
N ALA A 438 -11.97 17.63 -21.58
CA ALA A 438 -11.14 18.19 -20.52
C ALA A 438 -10.95 17.24 -19.32
N ASN A 439 -11.48 16.01 -19.40
CA ASN A 439 -11.27 14.98 -18.38
C ASN A 439 -9.81 14.48 -18.42
N PRO A 440 -9.03 14.68 -17.35
CA PRO A 440 -7.64 14.26 -17.26
C PRO A 440 -7.41 12.76 -17.49
N GLN A 441 -8.44 11.94 -17.27
CA GLN A 441 -8.37 10.50 -17.48
C GLN A 441 -8.20 10.13 -18.96
N LEU A 442 -8.64 10.97 -19.89
CA LEU A 442 -8.44 10.76 -21.33
C LEU A 442 -6.96 10.85 -21.71
N LEU A 443 -6.17 11.68 -21.03
CA LEU A 443 -4.72 11.77 -21.25
C LEU A 443 -3.97 10.47 -20.93
N LEU A 444 -4.59 9.54 -20.21
CA LEU A 444 -4.01 8.24 -19.88
C LEU A 444 -4.28 7.15 -20.93
N ASP A 445 -5.10 7.44 -21.94
CA ASP A 445 -5.46 6.50 -23.02
C ASP A 445 -5.13 7.11 -24.38
N ASN A 446 -3.86 7.00 -24.78
CA ASN A 446 -3.37 7.55 -26.05
C ASN A 446 -4.15 7.02 -27.26
N ASN A 447 -4.61 5.76 -27.24
CA ASN A 447 -5.37 5.19 -28.35
C ASN A 447 -6.74 5.88 -28.51
N LYS A 448 -7.40 6.20 -27.40
CA LYS A 448 -8.66 6.97 -27.43
C LYS A 448 -8.42 8.41 -27.84
N LEU A 449 -7.34 9.04 -27.38
CA LEU A 449 -6.97 10.40 -27.78
C LEU A 449 -6.73 10.49 -29.29
N GLU A 450 -5.95 9.57 -29.85
CA GLU A 450 -5.70 9.51 -31.31
C GLU A 450 -6.99 9.24 -32.09
N ALA A 451 -7.84 8.33 -31.62
CA ALA A 451 -9.13 8.03 -32.26
C ALA A 451 -10.08 9.24 -32.24
N ILE A 452 -10.13 9.97 -31.13
CA ILE A 452 -10.91 11.21 -31.01
C ILE A 452 -10.34 12.27 -31.94
N GLN A 453 -9.03 12.51 -31.93
CA GLN A 453 -8.37 13.49 -32.79
C GLN A 453 -8.62 13.19 -34.27
N ALA A 454 -8.53 11.93 -34.67
CA ALA A 454 -8.78 11.49 -36.05
C ALA A 454 -10.25 11.66 -36.48
N SER A 455 -11.20 11.66 -35.53
CA SER A 455 -12.62 11.86 -35.79
C SER A 455 -13.04 13.32 -35.96
N LEU A 456 -12.15 14.27 -35.59
CA LEU A 456 -12.45 15.71 -35.65
C LEU A 456 -12.11 16.32 -37.02
N PRO A 457 -12.87 17.35 -37.46
CA PRO A 457 -12.52 18.13 -38.66
C PRO A 457 -11.13 18.78 -38.52
N GLU A 458 -10.40 18.89 -39.63
CA GLU A 458 -8.99 19.37 -39.66
C GLU A 458 -8.79 20.73 -38.94
N GLN A 459 -9.76 21.64 -39.07
CA GLN A 459 -9.74 22.94 -38.41
C GLN A 459 -9.85 22.83 -36.87
N VAL A 460 -10.52 21.79 -36.38
CA VAL A 460 -10.74 21.56 -34.94
C VAL A 460 -9.58 20.76 -34.32
N GLN A 461 -8.86 19.96 -35.14
CA GLN A 461 -7.70 19.16 -34.64
C GLN A 461 -6.57 20.05 -34.09
N MET A 462 -6.30 21.20 -34.70
CA MET A 462 -5.29 22.16 -34.18
C MET A 462 -5.72 22.75 -32.83
N LEU A 463 -7.00 23.05 -32.67
CA LEU A 463 -7.54 23.57 -31.42
C LEU A 463 -7.52 22.49 -30.33
N PHE A 464 -7.84 21.25 -30.72
CA PHE A 464 -7.77 20.08 -29.85
C PHE A 464 -6.35 19.83 -29.33
N SER A 465 -5.33 19.86 -30.19
CA SER A 465 -3.93 19.67 -29.78
C SER A 465 -3.47 20.76 -28.79
N LYS A 466 -3.81 22.03 -29.05
CA LYS A 466 -3.52 23.14 -28.11
C LYS A 466 -4.20 22.94 -26.74
N MET A 467 -5.45 22.47 -26.74
CA MET A 467 -6.15 22.21 -25.50
C MET A 467 -5.51 21.04 -24.73
N MET A 468 -5.08 19.98 -25.42
CA MET A 468 -4.38 18.86 -24.79
C MET A 468 -3.03 19.28 -24.20
N ASP A 469 -2.27 20.14 -24.87
CA ASP A 469 -1.02 20.68 -24.33
C ASP A 469 -1.27 21.51 -23.07
N LEU A 470 -2.34 22.27 -23.05
CA LEU A 470 -2.77 23.03 -21.88
C LEU A 470 -3.20 22.15 -20.72
N VAL A 471 -4.00 21.11 -20.99
CA VAL A 471 -4.40 20.14 -19.96
C VAL A 471 -3.17 19.38 -19.40
N ARG A 472 -2.18 19.05 -20.26
CA ARG A 472 -0.90 18.47 -19.84
C ARG A 472 -0.11 19.39 -18.93
N ALA A 473 -0.03 20.68 -19.25
CA ALA A 473 0.65 21.66 -18.41
C ALA A 473 -0.02 21.80 -17.03
N VAL A 474 -1.36 21.97 -17.02
CA VAL A 474 -2.16 22.04 -15.79
C VAL A 474 -2.01 20.76 -14.94
N MET A 475 -1.98 19.59 -15.58
CA MET A 475 -1.71 18.33 -14.90
C MET A 475 -0.31 18.30 -14.30
N GLY A 476 0.70 18.78 -15.01
CA GLY A 476 2.07 18.90 -14.51
C GLY A 476 2.17 19.73 -13.23
N ASP A 477 1.53 20.91 -13.23
CA ASP A 477 1.48 21.79 -12.06
C ASP A 477 0.71 21.18 -10.88
N ALA A 478 -0.37 20.45 -11.15
CA ALA A 478 -1.12 19.74 -10.11
C ALA A 478 -0.28 18.61 -9.48
N LEU A 479 0.47 17.86 -10.30
CA LEU A 479 1.39 16.83 -9.83
C LEU A 479 2.53 17.40 -8.98
N THR A 480 3.06 18.56 -9.34
CA THR A 480 4.05 19.29 -8.54
C THR A 480 3.54 19.51 -7.11
N SER A 481 2.30 19.96 -6.97
CA SER A 481 1.66 20.16 -5.66
C SER A 481 1.53 18.84 -4.86
N VAL A 482 1.14 17.75 -5.52
CA VAL A 482 1.02 16.42 -4.91
C VAL A 482 2.38 15.96 -4.37
N PHE A 483 3.44 16.08 -5.16
CA PHE A 483 4.77 15.62 -4.75
C PHE A 483 5.39 16.49 -3.66
N TYR A 484 5.18 17.80 -3.65
CA TYR A 484 5.63 18.67 -2.53
C TYR A 484 4.92 18.33 -1.23
N ILE A 485 3.60 18.08 -1.25
CA ILE A 485 2.86 17.69 -0.07
C ILE A 485 3.30 16.29 0.39
N GLY A 486 3.59 15.38 -0.54
CA GLY A 486 4.18 14.09 -0.24
C GLY A 486 5.56 14.18 0.41
N ALA A 487 6.41 15.11 -0.06
CA ALA A 487 7.71 15.39 0.55
C ALA A 487 7.55 15.94 1.98
N LEU A 488 6.64 16.88 2.19
CA LEU A 488 6.34 17.44 3.52
C LEU A 488 5.83 16.35 4.48
N LEU A 489 4.95 15.48 4.01
CA LEU A 489 4.48 14.33 4.78
C LEU A 489 5.65 13.47 5.24
N LEU A 490 6.56 13.11 4.32
CA LEU A 490 7.72 12.28 4.64
C LEU A 490 8.70 12.98 5.58
N LEU A 491 8.84 14.31 5.51
CA LEU A 491 9.60 15.10 6.48
C LEU A 491 9.02 15.02 7.90
N VAL A 492 7.69 15.00 8.05
CA VAL A 492 7.06 14.71 9.34
C VAL A 492 7.51 13.35 9.85
N GLY A 493 7.56 12.35 8.98
CA GLY A 493 8.09 11.02 9.33
C GLY A 493 9.57 11.04 9.74
N VAL A 494 10.41 11.86 9.09
CA VAL A 494 11.81 12.08 9.50
C VAL A 494 11.87 12.64 10.92
N ILE A 495 11.08 13.68 11.21
CA ILE A 495 11.01 14.29 12.55
C ILE A 495 10.58 13.24 13.60
N LEU A 496 9.54 12.45 13.32
CA LEU A 496 9.11 11.37 14.20
C LEU A 496 10.24 10.36 14.44
N SER A 497 11.00 10.01 13.41
CA SER A 497 12.10 9.04 13.48
C SER A 497 13.29 9.55 14.30
N LEU A 498 13.46 10.86 14.47
CA LEU A 498 14.48 11.44 15.36
C LEU A 498 14.24 11.06 16.84
N PHE A 499 13.01 10.80 17.22
CA PHE A 499 12.64 10.39 18.58
C PHE A 499 12.67 8.87 18.76
N LEU A 500 13.07 8.10 17.76
CA LEU A 500 13.13 6.64 17.84
C LEU A 500 14.18 6.21 18.87
N LYS A 501 13.73 5.54 19.92
CA LYS A 501 14.57 4.90 20.93
C LYS A 501 14.30 3.39 20.87
N VAL A 502 15.33 2.63 20.59
CA VAL A 502 15.29 1.16 20.66
C VAL A 502 16.23 0.77 21.80
N LYS A 503 15.71 0.12 22.81
CA LYS A 503 16.58 -0.54 23.80
C LYS A 503 17.28 -1.69 23.06
N THR A 504 18.59 -1.65 23.01
CA THR A 504 19.37 -2.77 22.51
C THR A 504 19.34 -3.90 23.56
N ALA A 505 19.26 -5.14 23.09
CA ALA A 505 19.34 -6.31 24.00
C ALA A 505 20.61 -6.32 24.88
N ALA A 506 21.63 -5.54 24.53
CA ALA A 506 22.82 -5.32 25.35
C ALA A 506 22.54 -4.47 26.60
N GLU A 507 21.56 -3.55 26.55
CA GLU A 507 21.18 -2.72 27.73
C GLU A 507 20.28 -3.46 28.72
N ASP A 508 19.49 -4.45 28.26
CA ASP A 508 18.68 -5.29 29.17
C ASP A 508 19.58 -6.32 29.87
N ASN A 509 20.54 -6.92 29.17
CA ASN A 509 21.50 -7.83 29.82
C ASN A 509 22.40 -7.11 30.85
N SER A 510 22.83 -5.87 30.58
CA SER A 510 23.63 -5.12 31.55
C SER A 510 22.84 -4.76 32.83
N LYS A 511 21.53 -4.51 32.70
CA LYS A 511 20.68 -4.25 33.87
C LYS A 511 20.31 -5.51 34.64
N GLU A 512 20.09 -6.64 34.00
CA GLU A 512 19.93 -7.92 34.67
C GLU A 512 21.20 -8.30 35.42
N PHE A 513 22.40 -8.09 34.85
CA PHE A 513 23.68 -8.28 35.55
C PHE A 513 23.86 -7.29 36.73
N GLU A 514 23.50 -5.99 36.57
CA GLU A 514 23.57 -5.01 37.63
C GLU A 514 22.54 -5.27 38.76
N GLU A 515 21.33 -5.76 38.43
CA GLU A 515 20.32 -6.17 39.40
C GLU A 515 20.70 -7.46 40.14
N GLU A 516 21.31 -8.45 39.44
CA GLU A 516 21.84 -9.64 40.11
C GLU A 516 23.06 -9.33 40.99
N GLU A 517 23.95 -8.41 40.60
CA GLU A 517 25.10 -7.98 41.39
C GLU A 517 24.70 -7.11 42.59
N SER A 518 23.58 -6.36 42.51
CA SER A 518 23.03 -5.59 43.62
C SER A 518 22.20 -6.41 44.60
N ALA A 519 21.76 -7.62 44.21
CA ALA A 519 20.99 -8.55 45.02
C ALA A 519 21.87 -9.63 45.70
N ALA A 520 23.16 -9.77 45.33
CA ALA A 520 24.17 -10.62 45.93
C ALA A 520 25.03 -9.83 46.93
#